data_0c928ee07de65815656d8f632d55c051
#
_entry.id   0c928ee07de65815656d8f632d55c051
#
_cell.length_a   1.000
_cell.length_b   1.000
_cell.length_c   1.000
_cell.angle_alpha   90.00
_cell.angle_beta   90.00
_cell.angle_gamma   90.00
#
_symmetry.space_group_name_H-M   'P 1'
#
loop_
_entity.id
_entity.type
_entity.pdbx_description
1 polymer ?
#
loop_
_entity_poly.entity_id
_entity_poly.type
_entity_poly.pdbx_seq_one_letter_code
_entity_poly.pdbx_strand_id
1 'polypeptide(L)' 'MDPNYSAMTFEQLMERQRFITKKYNAAFQGGASHEVMNQMLSHMESIRQAMWEIGYKQSFEASNKDSDPFQDSIA' A
#
# COMPACT_ATOMS: atom_id res chain seq x y z
N MET A 1 -18.75 5.98 -4.26
CA MET A 1 -18.09 6.53 -3.07
C MET A 1 -16.72 5.89 -2.92
N ASP A 2 -15.70 6.69 -2.87
CA ASP A 2 -14.35 6.16 -2.77
C ASP A 2 -14.08 5.61 -1.39
N PRO A 3 -13.43 4.45 -1.30
CA PRO A 3 -13.08 3.92 0.00
C PRO A 3 -12.07 4.83 0.70
N ASN A 4 -12.27 4.98 2.00
CA ASN A 4 -11.37 5.81 2.80
C ASN A 4 -10.21 4.95 3.28
N TYR A 5 -9.20 4.83 2.46
CA TYR A 5 -8.05 3.98 2.76
C TYR A 5 -7.25 4.49 3.96
N SER A 6 -7.27 5.79 4.20
CA SER A 6 -6.52 6.33 5.34
C SER A 6 -7.14 5.99 6.68
N ALA A 7 -8.39 5.56 6.71
CA ALA A 7 -9.05 5.12 7.94
C ALA A 7 -8.90 3.63 8.18
N MET A 8 -8.28 2.90 7.27
CA MET A 8 -8.11 1.46 7.39
C MET A 8 -6.85 1.11 8.18
N THR A 9 -6.89 -0.04 8.85
CA THR A 9 -5.70 -0.56 9.49
C THR A 9 -4.74 -1.13 8.44
N PHE A 10 -3.50 -1.33 8.85
CA PHE A 10 -2.50 -1.91 7.95
C PHE A 10 -2.93 -3.28 7.43
N GLU A 11 -3.50 -4.10 8.31
CA GLU A 11 -3.98 -5.42 7.91
C GLU A 11 -5.11 -5.34 6.89
N GLN A 12 -6.04 -4.41 7.10
CA GLN A 12 -7.13 -4.20 6.15
C GLN A 12 -6.61 -3.75 4.80
N LEU A 13 -5.60 -2.88 4.81
CA LEU A 13 -4.99 -2.42 3.58
C LEU A 13 -4.29 -3.54 2.84
N MET A 14 -3.59 -4.40 3.56
CA MET A 14 -2.92 -5.55 2.96
C MET A 14 -3.91 -6.49 2.30
N GLU A 15 -5.02 -6.77 2.96
CA GLU A 15 -6.06 -7.62 2.40
C GLU A 15 -6.66 -6.99 1.15
N ARG A 16 -6.92 -5.70 1.21
CA ARG A 16 -7.47 -4.98 0.07
C ARG A 16 -6.52 -5.00 -1.10
N GLN A 17 -5.24 -4.82 -0.82
CA GLN A 17 -4.23 -4.86 -1.86
C GLN A 17 -4.18 -6.22 -2.55
N ARG A 18 -4.22 -7.29 -1.77
CA ARG A 18 -4.26 -8.64 -2.33
C ARG A 18 -5.48 -8.85 -3.21
N PHE A 19 -6.62 -8.40 -2.74
CA PHE A 19 -7.87 -8.55 -3.47
C PHE A 19 -7.79 -7.81 -4.82
N ILE A 20 -7.33 -6.58 -4.81
CA ILE A 20 -7.25 -5.78 -6.02
C ILE A 20 -6.17 -6.32 -6.95
N THR A 21 -5.06 -6.81 -6.41
CA THR A 21 -4.01 -7.40 -7.21
C THR A 21 -4.52 -8.64 -7.95
N LYS A 22 -5.28 -9.48 -7.28
CA LYS A 22 -5.90 -10.64 -7.93
C LYS A 22 -6.84 -10.22 -9.04
N LYS A 23 -7.65 -9.22 -8.77
CA LYS A 23 -8.58 -8.71 -9.78
C LYS A 23 -7.84 -8.08 -10.95
N TYR A 24 -6.76 -7.38 -10.67
CA TYR A 24 -5.93 -6.78 -11.71
C TYR A 24 -5.36 -7.85 -12.63
N ASN A 25 -4.79 -8.90 -12.06
CA ASN A 25 -4.22 -9.98 -12.85
C ASN A 25 -5.28 -10.67 -13.68
N ALA A 26 -6.44 -10.92 -13.11
CA ALA A 26 -7.52 -11.57 -13.85
C ALA A 26 -8.03 -10.67 -14.97
N ALA A 27 -8.15 -9.38 -14.71
CA ALA A 27 -8.59 -8.42 -15.72
C ALA A 27 -7.57 -8.31 -16.85
N PHE A 28 -6.31 -8.32 -16.53
CA PHE A 28 -5.24 -8.27 -17.52
C PHE A 28 -5.31 -9.48 -18.45
N GLN A 29 -5.44 -10.67 -17.86
CA GLN A 29 -5.54 -11.90 -18.66
C GLN A 29 -6.83 -11.95 -19.47
N GLY A 30 -7.90 -11.34 -18.94
CA GLY A 30 -9.17 -11.30 -19.62
C GLY A 30 -9.30 -10.23 -20.69
N GLY A 31 -8.27 -9.41 -20.86
CA GLY A 31 -8.29 -8.37 -21.89
C GLY A 31 -9.12 -7.15 -21.52
N ALA A 32 -9.14 -6.77 -20.24
CA ALA A 32 -9.89 -5.60 -19.81
C ALA A 32 -9.36 -4.34 -20.47
N SER A 33 -10.23 -3.32 -20.54
CA SER A 33 -9.87 -2.06 -21.18
C SER A 33 -8.81 -1.32 -20.36
N HIS A 34 -8.08 -0.43 -21.01
CA HIS A 34 -7.10 0.41 -20.34
C HIS A 34 -7.73 1.23 -19.23
N GLU A 35 -8.95 1.67 -19.43
CA GLU A 35 -9.65 2.47 -18.42
C GLU A 35 -9.85 1.70 -17.14
N VAL A 36 -10.32 0.44 -17.26
CA VAL A 36 -10.51 -0.42 -16.10
C VAL A 36 -9.18 -0.70 -15.42
N MET A 37 -8.14 -1.00 -16.20
CA MET A 37 -6.82 -1.28 -15.65
C MET A 37 -6.27 -0.07 -14.91
N ASN A 38 -6.45 1.13 -15.48
CA ASN A 38 -5.97 2.34 -14.84
C ASN A 38 -6.70 2.63 -13.53
N GLN A 39 -7.99 2.35 -13.47
CA GLN A 39 -8.74 2.51 -12.23
C GLN A 39 -8.21 1.58 -11.15
N MET A 40 -7.91 0.34 -11.50
CA MET A 40 -7.36 -0.60 -10.55
C MET A 40 -5.98 -0.18 -10.06
N LEU A 41 -5.14 0.30 -10.98
CA LEU A 41 -3.82 0.80 -10.60
C LEU A 41 -3.91 1.99 -9.66
N SER A 42 -4.89 2.87 -9.91
CA SER A 42 -5.12 4.03 -9.06
C SER A 42 -5.46 3.60 -7.64
N HIS A 43 -6.33 2.61 -7.51
CA HIS A 43 -6.69 2.06 -6.20
C HIS A 43 -5.49 1.41 -5.52
N MET A 44 -4.72 0.65 -6.27
CA MET A 44 -3.53 0.00 -5.72
C MET A 44 -2.53 1.02 -5.22
N GLU A 45 -2.36 2.10 -5.94
CA GLU A 45 -1.45 3.16 -5.53
C GLU A 45 -1.93 3.86 -4.28
N SER A 46 -3.23 4.14 -4.18
CA SER A 46 -3.80 4.76 -2.98
C SER A 46 -3.61 3.88 -1.77
N ILE A 47 -3.83 2.58 -1.93
CA ILE A 47 -3.64 1.62 -0.84
C ILE A 47 -2.18 1.58 -0.44
N ARG A 48 -1.28 1.53 -1.41
CA ARG A 48 0.15 1.49 -1.14
C ARG A 48 0.61 2.74 -0.40
N GLN A 49 0.08 3.89 -0.80
CA GLN A 49 0.41 5.14 -0.14
C GLN A 49 -0.08 5.14 1.30
N ALA A 50 -1.30 4.66 1.54
CA ALA A 50 -1.83 4.57 2.89
C ALA A 50 -1.02 3.63 3.75
N MET A 51 -0.60 2.50 3.20
CA MET A 51 0.26 1.56 3.91
C MET A 51 1.61 2.17 4.22
N TRP A 52 2.16 2.91 3.27
CA TRP A 52 3.44 3.57 3.45
C TRP A 52 3.37 4.59 4.59
N GLU A 53 2.30 5.34 4.66
CA GLU A 53 2.13 6.33 5.72
C GLU A 53 2.10 5.68 7.10
N ILE A 54 1.38 4.57 7.22
CA ILE A 54 1.32 3.84 8.49
C ILE A 54 2.70 3.29 8.83
N GLY A 55 3.34 2.65 7.87
CA GLY A 55 4.66 2.08 8.08
C GLY A 55 5.71 3.13 8.38
N TYR A 56 5.63 4.27 7.70
CA TYR A 56 6.56 5.36 7.93
C TYR A 56 6.41 5.91 9.34
N LYS A 57 5.18 6.12 9.78
CA LYS A 57 4.94 6.63 11.13
C LYS A 57 5.47 5.67 12.18
N GLN A 58 5.22 4.38 12.01
CA GLN A 58 5.69 3.38 12.95
C GLN A 58 7.22 3.30 12.97
N SER A 59 7.83 3.34 11.80
CA SER A 59 9.29 3.32 11.69
C SER A 59 9.90 4.56 12.31
N PHE A 60 9.27 5.71 12.09
CA PHE A 60 9.76 6.95 12.63
C PHE A 60 9.71 6.95 14.14
N GLU A 61 8.60 6.47 14.71
CA GLU A 61 8.47 6.38 16.16
C GLU A 61 9.48 5.40 16.76
N ALA A 62 9.68 4.28 16.10
CA ALA A 62 10.66 3.30 16.56
C ALA A 62 12.07 3.86 16.50
N SER A 63 12.38 4.59 15.43
CA SER A 63 13.70 5.20 15.28
C SER A 63 13.98 6.26 16.33
N ASN A 64 12.94 6.97 16.74
CA ASN A 64 13.09 7.97 17.79
C ASN A 64 13.39 7.36 19.15
N LYS A 65 12.95 6.15 19.38
CA LYS A 65 13.18 5.45 20.63
C LYS A 65 14.53 4.79 20.67
N ASP A 66 14.96 4.24 19.54
CA ASP A 66 16.20 3.49 19.43
C ASP A 66 17.17 4.25 18.53
N SER A 67 18.40 3.80 18.52
CA SER A 67 19.38 4.38 17.62
C SER A 67 18.97 4.15 16.17
N ASP A 68 19.40 5.07 15.33
CA ASP A 68 19.09 5.05 13.91
C ASP A 68 19.63 3.78 13.27
N PRO A 69 18.78 2.95 12.65
CA PRO A 69 19.27 1.74 11.99
C PRO A 69 20.28 2.02 10.88
N PHE A 70 20.19 3.20 10.28
CA PHE A 70 21.14 3.60 9.25
C PHE A 70 22.52 3.80 9.81
N GLN A 71 22.62 4.37 10.99
CA GLN A 71 23.90 4.56 11.63
C GLN A 71 24.54 3.23 11.98
N ASP A 72 23.73 2.30 12.43
CA ASP A 72 24.21 0.97 12.74
C ASP A 72 24.75 0.26 11.50
N SER A 73 24.07 0.48 10.36
CA SER A 73 24.49 -0.11 9.11
C SER A 73 25.81 0.47 8.61
N ILE A 74 26.00 1.74 8.84
CA ILE A 74 27.22 2.42 8.39
C ILE A 74 28.39 2.12 9.30
N ALA A 75 28.10 1.99 10.54
CA ALA A 75 29.12 1.67 11.52
C ALA A 75 29.54 0.22 11.39
#